data_b16e9ad2c17c9fa9a1519e13dde189a8
#
_entry.id   b16e9ad2c17c9fa9a1519e13dde189a8
#
_cell.length_a   1.000
_cell.length_b   1.000
_cell.length_c   1.000
_cell.angle_alpha   90.00
_cell.angle_beta   90.00
_cell.angle_gamma   90.00
#
_symmetry.space_group_name_H-M   'P 1'
#
loop_
_entity.id
_entity.type
_entity.pdbx_description
1 polymer ?
#
loop_
_entity_poly.entity_id
_entity_poly.type
_entity_poly.pdbx_seq_one_letter_code
_entity_poly.pdbx_strand_id
1 'polypeptide(L)'
;QWSSSAASDVYKRQVFSILLIFISSQVPAIEGSPIDDTTFNNVFLNAPLAVLASMLTYLFAQFIDIRVYHFWKRLTKGKHLWLRNNFSTFTSQFVDTFTIVSLLIIFEILPQDKFLVLIVSGFLFKVMVAIFDTPLLYLCVWLFRRKFNLKVGEEIKLN
;
A
#
# COMPACT_ATOMS: atom_id res chain seq x y z
N GLN A 1 2.73 4.69 -20.89
CA GLN A 1 1.27 4.74 -21.13
C GLN A 1 0.50 3.62 -20.43
N TRP A 2 1.01 2.39 -20.40
CA TRP A 2 0.31 1.24 -19.78
C TRP A 2 0.20 1.37 -18.24
N SER A 3 1.20 1.94 -17.57
CA SER A 3 1.18 2.09 -16.10
C SER A 3 0.15 3.14 -15.64
N SER A 4 -0.04 4.21 -16.39
CA SER A 4 -1.02 5.26 -16.06
C SER A 4 -2.46 4.79 -16.29
N SER A 5 -2.71 3.96 -17.30
CA SER A 5 -4.05 3.37 -17.54
C SER A 5 -4.41 2.35 -16.47
N ALA A 6 -3.47 1.48 -16.07
CA ALA A 6 -3.70 0.49 -15.01
C ALA A 6 -4.00 1.16 -13.66
N ALA A 7 -3.26 2.19 -13.28
CA ALA A 7 -3.55 2.97 -12.08
C ALA A 7 -4.93 3.63 -12.14
N SER A 8 -5.28 4.24 -13.28
CA SER A 8 -6.61 4.84 -13.50
C SER A 8 -7.73 3.81 -13.35
N ASP A 9 -7.55 2.59 -13.85
CA ASP A 9 -8.56 1.54 -13.76
C ASP A 9 -8.74 1.02 -12.33
N VAL A 10 -7.67 0.96 -11.53
CA VAL A 10 -7.76 0.64 -10.10
C VAL A 10 -8.62 1.67 -9.37
N TYR A 11 -8.37 2.96 -9.56
CA TYR A 11 -9.15 4.02 -8.92
C TYR A 11 -10.62 4.02 -9.36
N LYS A 12 -10.91 3.78 -10.63
CA LYS A 12 -12.30 3.64 -11.12
C LYS A 12 -13.04 2.50 -10.42
N ARG A 13 -12.38 1.34 -10.26
CA ARG A 13 -12.95 0.20 -9.54
C ARG A 13 -13.21 0.50 -8.06
N GLN A 14 -12.29 1.21 -7.41
CA GLN A 14 -12.46 1.64 -6.02
C GLN A 14 -13.66 2.58 -5.85
N VAL A 15 -13.77 3.61 -6.71
CA VAL A 15 -14.92 4.53 -6.69
C VAL A 15 -16.23 3.77 -6.94
N PHE A 16 -16.25 2.86 -7.91
CA PHE A 16 -17.42 2.04 -8.19
C PHE A 16 -17.81 1.15 -7.00
N SER A 17 -16.83 0.53 -6.34
CA SER A 17 -17.08 -0.29 -5.14
C SER A 17 -17.65 0.54 -3.98
N ILE A 18 -17.14 1.76 -3.77
CA ILE A 18 -17.63 2.67 -2.75
C ILE A 18 -19.10 3.06 -3.05
N LEU A 19 -19.42 3.38 -4.30
CA LEU A 19 -20.78 3.69 -4.72
C LEU A 19 -21.73 2.49 -4.51
N LEU A 20 -21.32 1.28 -4.86
CA LEU A 20 -22.11 0.08 -4.62
C LEU A 20 -22.39 -0.14 -3.12
N ILE A 21 -21.36 0.00 -2.28
CA ILE A 21 -21.50 -0.14 -0.82
C ILE A 21 -22.49 0.93 -0.30
N PHE A 22 -22.34 2.16 -0.74
CA PHE A 22 -23.23 3.25 -0.33
C PHE A 22 -24.69 3.00 -0.75
N ILE A 23 -24.92 2.56 -1.99
CA ILE A 23 -26.27 2.23 -2.48
C ILE A 23 -26.83 1.05 -1.70
N SER A 24 -26.02 -0.01 -1.47
CA SER A 24 -26.45 -1.19 -0.72
C SER A 24 -26.84 -0.85 0.72
N SER A 25 -26.18 0.11 1.36
CA SER A 25 -26.51 0.54 2.72
C SER A 25 -27.84 1.28 2.83
N GLN A 26 -28.42 1.75 1.72
CA GLN A 26 -29.73 2.41 1.69
C GLN A 26 -30.90 1.43 1.52
N VAL A 27 -30.61 0.16 1.21
CA VAL A 27 -31.63 -0.89 1.01
C VAL A 27 -31.78 -1.65 2.32
N PRO A 28 -32.99 -1.64 2.95
CA PRO A 28 -33.19 -2.36 4.20
C PRO A 28 -33.12 -3.88 3.98
N ALA A 29 -32.60 -4.59 4.98
CA ALA A 29 -32.55 -6.03 4.95
C ALA A 29 -33.98 -6.63 4.98
N ILE A 30 -34.18 -7.71 4.23
CA ILE A 30 -35.44 -8.44 4.25
C ILE A 30 -35.64 -9.15 5.61
N GLU A 31 -36.87 -9.28 6.07
CA GLU A 31 -37.19 -10.02 7.27
C GLU A 31 -36.67 -11.46 7.18
N GLY A 32 -35.93 -11.91 8.20
CA GLY A 32 -35.28 -13.21 8.23
C GLY A 32 -33.88 -13.25 7.59
N SER A 33 -33.33 -12.12 7.19
CA SER A 33 -31.91 -12.02 6.76
C SER A 33 -30.99 -12.49 7.90
N PRO A 34 -29.94 -13.29 7.61
CA PRO A 34 -28.96 -13.71 8.61
C PRO A 34 -28.05 -12.53 9.06
N ILE A 35 -28.06 -11.41 8.33
CA ILE A 35 -27.32 -10.18 8.62
C ILE A 35 -28.32 -9.05 8.70
N ASP A 36 -28.38 -8.40 9.86
CA ASP A 36 -29.21 -7.23 10.09
C ASP A 36 -28.53 -5.95 9.54
N ASP A 37 -29.33 -4.91 9.33
CA ASP A 37 -28.85 -3.62 8.79
C ASP A 37 -27.75 -2.99 9.66
N THR A 38 -27.84 -3.16 10.98
CA THR A 38 -26.84 -2.62 11.91
C THR A 38 -25.48 -3.29 11.74
N THR A 39 -25.45 -4.60 11.61
CA THR A 39 -24.24 -5.38 11.36
C THR A 39 -23.64 -5.05 10.00
N PHE A 40 -24.49 -5.00 8.96
CA PHE A 40 -24.05 -4.61 7.62
C PHE A 40 -23.43 -3.21 7.61
N ASN A 41 -24.09 -2.23 8.20
CA ASN A 41 -23.64 -0.86 8.25
C ASN A 41 -22.35 -0.69 9.05
N ASN A 42 -22.21 -1.38 10.19
CA ASN A 42 -20.99 -1.34 10.99
C ASN A 42 -19.75 -1.86 10.23
N VAL A 43 -19.95 -2.85 9.37
CA VAL A 43 -18.85 -3.40 8.56
C VAL A 43 -18.58 -2.56 7.31
N PHE A 44 -19.62 -2.20 6.58
CA PHE A 44 -19.46 -1.64 5.23
C PHE A 44 -19.47 -0.12 5.16
N LEU A 45 -20.11 0.61 6.08
CA LEU A 45 -20.05 2.08 6.08
C LEU A 45 -18.67 2.63 6.46
N ASN A 46 -17.89 1.86 7.21
CA ASN A 46 -16.51 2.24 7.52
C ASN A 46 -15.53 1.95 6.36
N ALA A 47 -15.92 1.10 5.40
CA ALA A 47 -15.07 0.74 4.28
C ALA A 47 -14.68 1.93 3.39
N PRO A 48 -15.58 2.89 3.02
CA PRO A 48 -15.21 4.09 2.27
C PRO A 48 -14.17 4.95 2.97
N LEU A 49 -14.30 5.13 4.29
CA LEU A 49 -13.33 5.90 5.09
C LEU A 49 -11.98 5.18 5.15
N ALA A 50 -11.96 3.87 5.31
CA ALA A 50 -10.75 3.07 5.30
C ALA A 50 -10.05 3.11 3.94
N VAL A 51 -10.81 3.06 2.83
CA VAL A 51 -10.26 3.22 1.47
C VAL A 51 -9.67 4.60 1.27
N LEU A 52 -10.39 5.66 1.70
CA LEU A 52 -9.90 7.03 1.61
C LEU A 52 -8.63 7.24 2.44
N ALA A 53 -8.59 6.73 3.67
CA ALA A 53 -7.40 6.73 4.52
C ALA A 53 -6.22 6.05 3.83
N SER A 54 -6.45 4.89 3.21
CA SER A 54 -5.43 4.13 2.48
C SER A 54 -4.90 4.90 1.28
N MET A 55 -5.77 5.57 0.52
CA MET A 55 -5.37 6.38 -0.64
C MET A 55 -4.52 7.59 -0.21
N LEU A 56 -4.95 8.32 0.82
CA LEU A 56 -4.20 9.45 1.37
C LEU A 56 -2.83 9.00 1.91
N THR A 57 -2.83 7.90 2.65
CA THR A 57 -1.59 7.30 3.18
C THR A 57 -0.63 6.93 2.07
N TYR A 58 -1.11 6.27 1.02
CA TYR A 58 -0.30 5.90 -0.13
C TYR A 58 0.34 7.12 -0.80
N LEU A 59 -0.43 8.17 -1.07
CA LEU A 59 0.08 9.39 -1.67
C LEU A 59 1.14 10.06 -0.79
N PHE A 60 0.89 10.11 0.52
CA PHE A 60 1.82 10.71 1.48
C PHE A 60 3.11 9.88 1.61
N ALA A 61 3.00 8.56 1.74
CA ALA A 61 4.15 7.65 1.81
C ALA A 61 5.00 7.72 0.53
N GLN A 62 4.35 7.77 -0.65
CA GLN A 62 5.04 7.91 -1.94
C GLN A 62 5.82 9.23 -2.04
N PHE A 63 5.21 10.32 -1.56
CA PHE A 63 5.88 11.62 -1.52
C PHE A 63 7.12 11.60 -0.62
N ILE A 64 7.00 10.99 0.56
CA ILE A 64 8.12 10.83 1.51
C ILE A 64 9.21 9.93 0.92
N ASP A 65 8.84 8.83 0.29
CA ASP A 65 9.81 7.91 -0.35
C ASP A 65 10.68 8.63 -1.37
N ILE A 66 10.09 9.39 -2.26
CA ILE A 66 10.82 10.20 -3.27
C ILE A 66 11.78 11.19 -2.58
N ARG A 67 11.32 11.88 -1.52
CA ARG A 67 12.14 12.85 -0.79
C ARG A 67 13.32 12.19 -0.08
N VAL A 68 13.07 11.09 0.61
CA VAL A 68 14.08 10.31 1.34
C VAL A 68 15.09 9.70 0.37
N TYR A 69 14.63 9.14 -0.75
CA TYR A 69 15.50 8.62 -1.80
C TYR A 69 16.47 9.69 -2.35
N HIS A 70 15.97 10.87 -2.66
CA HIS A 70 16.82 11.99 -3.14
C HIS A 70 17.77 12.51 -2.05
N PHE A 71 17.34 12.54 -0.80
CA PHE A 71 18.19 12.89 0.34
C PHE A 71 19.38 11.93 0.44
N TRP A 72 19.14 10.63 0.47
CA TRP A 72 20.20 9.62 0.52
C TRP A 72 21.08 9.63 -0.74
N LYS A 73 20.52 9.88 -1.91
CA LYS A 73 21.30 10.04 -3.15
C LYS A 73 22.33 11.16 -3.04
N ARG A 74 21.94 12.28 -2.45
CA ARG A 74 22.87 13.43 -2.23
C ARG A 74 23.92 13.09 -1.18
N LEU A 75 23.52 12.50 -0.06
CA LEU A 75 24.41 12.17 1.05
C LEU A 75 25.48 11.14 0.66
N THR A 76 25.11 10.11 -0.10
CA THR A 76 26.01 9.02 -0.53
C THR A 76 26.78 9.34 -1.81
N LYS A 77 26.61 10.54 -2.40
CA LYS A 77 27.20 10.91 -3.70
C LYS A 77 26.97 9.85 -4.79
N GLY A 78 25.86 9.11 -4.71
CA GLY A 78 25.46 8.07 -5.65
C GLY A 78 26.16 6.71 -5.49
N LYS A 79 27.08 6.54 -4.54
CA LYS A 79 27.95 5.34 -4.46
C LYS A 79 27.28 4.10 -3.84
N HIS A 80 26.32 4.24 -2.94
CA HIS A 80 25.70 3.12 -2.21
C HIS A 80 24.23 2.94 -2.58
N LEU A 81 23.99 2.39 -3.76
CA LEU A 81 22.63 2.19 -4.30
C LEU A 81 21.76 1.30 -3.41
N TRP A 82 22.33 0.22 -2.85
CA TRP A 82 21.66 -0.69 -1.94
C TRP A 82 21.18 0.02 -0.66
N LEU A 83 22.07 0.78 -0.02
CA LEU A 83 21.76 1.51 1.20
C LEU A 83 20.63 2.52 0.97
N ARG A 84 20.72 3.29 -0.11
CA ARG A 84 19.72 4.28 -0.51
C ARG A 84 18.36 3.66 -0.73
N ASN A 85 18.30 2.54 -1.45
CA ASN A 85 17.05 1.87 -1.78
C ASN A 85 16.40 1.27 -0.52
N ASN A 86 17.17 0.56 0.30
CA ASN A 86 16.63 -0.08 1.50
C ASN A 86 16.20 0.94 2.58
N PHE A 87 17.02 1.96 2.85
CA PHE A 87 16.65 2.99 3.82
C PHE A 87 15.43 3.81 3.39
N SER A 88 15.31 4.14 2.10
CA SER A 88 14.12 4.79 1.57
C SER A 88 12.90 3.91 1.78
N THR A 89 12.98 2.64 1.42
CA THR A 89 11.87 1.69 1.55
C THR A 89 11.45 1.50 3.01
N PHE A 90 12.39 1.32 3.94
CA PHE A 90 12.04 1.16 5.36
C PHE A 90 11.40 2.43 5.93
N THR A 91 11.92 3.59 5.58
CA THR A 91 11.38 4.87 6.03
C THR A 91 9.96 5.09 5.48
N SER A 92 9.75 4.86 4.20
CA SER A 92 8.43 5.01 3.59
C SER A 92 7.40 4.02 4.14
N GLN A 93 7.79 2.77 4.41
CA GLN A 93 6.92 1.78 5.03
C GLN A 93 6.56 2.11 6.48
N PHE A 94 7.52 2.68 7.24
CA PHE A 94 7.22 3.17 8.58
C PHE A 94 6.22 4.33 8.53
N VAL A 95 6.47 5.32 7.67
CA VAL A 95 5.57 6.47 7.48
C VAL A 95 4.19 6.02 7.00
N ASP A 96 4.13 5.08 6.07
CA ASP A 96 2.88 4.49 5.60
C ASP A 96 2.08 3.85 6.74
N THR A 97 2.73 2.99 7.55
CA THR A 97 2.06 2.33 8.68
C THR A 97 1.62 3.34 9.75
N PHE A 98 2.46 4.31 10.07
CA PHE A 98 2.13 5.36 11.03
C PHE A 98 0.94 6.19 10.55
N THR A 99 0.94 6.61 9.29
CA THR A 99 -0.11 7.46 8.72
C THR A 99 -1.45 6.72 8.64
N ILE A 100 -1.47 5.47 8.15
CA ILE A 100 -2.73 4.72 8.04
C ILE A 100 -3.35 4.44 9.41
N VAL A 101 -2.55 4.00 10.39
CA VAL A 101 -3.06 3.74 11.75
C VAL A 101 -3.56 5.04 12.38
N SER A 102 -2.85 6.15 12.22
CA SER A 102 -3.28 7.45 12.74
C SER A 102 -4.61 7.90 12.12
N LEU A 103 -4.77 7.78 10.80
CA LEU A 103 -6.01 8.15 10.11
C LEU A 103 -7.19 7.25 10.51
N LEU A 104 -6.96 5.95 10.66
CA LEU A 104 -8.02 5.02 11.07
C LEU A 104 -8.47 5.26 12.52
N ILE A 105 -7.59 5.74 13.39
CA ILE A 105 -7.96 6.15 14.75
C ILE A 105 -8.69 7.49 14.74
N ILE A 106 -8.24 8.47 13.94
CA ILE A 106 -8.93 9.77 13.77
C ILE A 106 -10.34 9.57 13.22
N PHE A 107 -10.54 8.59 12.33
CA PHE A 107 -11.86 8.23 11.80
C PHE A 107 -12.66 7.32 12.74
N GLU A 108 -12.19 7.08 13.97
CA GLU A 108 -12.81 6.22 14.98
C GLU A 108 -13.06 4.77 14.54
N ILE A 109 -12.34 4.30 13.50
CA ILE A 109 -12.41 2.92 13.01
C ILE A 109 -11.62 1.97 13.92
N LEU A 110 -10.51 2.47 14.50
CA LEU A 110 -9.63 1.70 15.38
C LEU A 110 -9.56 2.33 16.77
N PRO A 111 -9.48 1.51 17.84
CA PRO A 111 -9.37 2.00 19.20
C PRO A 111 -7.98 2.61 19.48
N GLN A 112 -7.94 3.74 20.17
CA GLN A 112 -6.71 4.50 20.46
C GLN A 112 -5.73 3.74 21.37
N ASP A 113 -6.23 2.91 22.28
CA ASP A 113 -5.42 2.12 23.22
C ASP A 113 -4.47 1.14 22.51
N LYS A 114 -4.79 0.73 21.27
CA LYS A 114 -3.98 -0.19 20.45
C LYS A 114 -3.01 0.50 19.50
N PHE A 115 -2.89 1.82 19.54
CA PHE A 115 -2.07 2.59 18.61
C PHE A 115 -0.64 2.07 18.44
N LEU A 116 0.11 1.95 19.53
CA LEU A 116 1.50 1.48 19.51
C LEU A 116 1.61 0.03 19.02
N VAL A 117 0.71 -0.83 19.49
CA VAL A 117 0.71 -2.25 19.09
C VAL A 117 0.46 -2.40 17.60
N LEU A 118 -0.47 -1.64 17.05
CA LEU A 118 -0.80 -1.66 15.61
C LEU A 118 0.35 -1.12 14.74
N ILE A 119 1.02 -0.05 15.18
CA ILE A 119 2.18 0.48 14.45
C ILE A 119 3.32 -0.54 14.45
N VAL A 120 3.70 -1.04 15.63
CA VAL A 120 4.83 -1.97 15.76
C VAL A 120 4.55 -3.26 15.00
N SER A 121 3.40 -3.88 15.21
CA SER A 121 3.05 -5.14 14.55
C SER A 121 2.91 -4.96 13.03
N GLY A 122 2.26 -3.90 12.56
CA GLY A 122 2.10 -3.60 11.15
C GLY A 122 3.43 -3.32 10.45
N PHE A 123 4.31 -2.55 11.09
CA PHE A 123 5.64 -2.29 10.56
C PHE A 123 6.51 -3.54 10.52
N LEU A 124 6.56 -4.32 11.62
CA LEU A 124 7.32 -5.56 11.67
C LEU A 124 6.82 -6.58 10.64
N PHE A 125 5.52 -6.69 10.45
CA PHE A 125 4.93 -7.55 9.42
C PHE A 125 5.41 -7.15 8.02
N LYS A 126 5.38 -5.86 7.67
CA LYS A 126 5.87 -5.36 6.38
C LYS A 126 7.36 -5.62 6.18
N VAL A 127 8.17 -5.41 7.22
CA VAL A 127 9.61 -5.71 7.18
C VAL A 127 9.85 -7.20 6.95
N MET A 128 9.11 -8.06 7.64
CA MET A 128 9.22 -9.51 7.48
C MET A 128 8.86 -9.94 6.04
N VAL A 129 7.76 -9.43 5.51
CA VAL A 129 7.34 -9.69 4.11
C VAL A 129 8.44 -9.22 3.14
N ALA A 130 8.98 -8.02 3.32
CA ALA A 130 10.04 -7.48 2.45
C ALA A 130 11.32 -8.35 2.47
N ILE A 131 11.66 -8.94 3.63
CA ILE A 131 12.79 -9.88 3.73
C ILE A 131 12.50 -11.17 2.94
N PHE A 132 11.28 -11.70 3.01
CA PHE A 132 10.89 -12.90 2.26
C PHE A 132 10.75 -12.64 0.75
N ASP A 133 10.26 -11.47 0.35
CA ASP A 133 10.10 -11.10 -1.06
C ASP A 133 11.46 -10.88 -1.76
N THR A 134 12.47 -10.43 -1.02
CA THR A 134 13.79 -10.13 -1.59
C THR A 134 14.40 -11.32 -2.33
N PRO A 135 14.55 -12.52 -1.75
CA PRO A 135 15.12 -13.68 -2.47
C PRO A 135 14.25 -14.12 -3.65
N LEU A 136 12.91 -14.00 -3.54
CA LEU A 136 12.00 -14.31 -4.62
C LEU A 136 12.20 -13.36 -5.81
N LEU A 137 12.35 -12.07 -5.54
CA LEU A 137 12.62 -11.05 -6.55
C LEU A 137 13.97 -11.31 -7.24
N TYR A 138 15.02 -11.64 -6.48
CA TYR A 138 16.31 -12.01 -7.05
C TYR A 138 16.22 -13.27 -7.93
N LEU A 139 15.45 -14.27 -7.51
CA LEU A 139 15.20 -15.47 -8.29
C LEU A 139 14.48 -15.13 -9.60
N CYS A 140 13.43 -14.31 -9.56
CA CYS A 140 12.70 -13.86 -10.74
C CYS A 140 13.62 -13.09 -11.72
N VAL A 141 14.40 -12.14 -11.20
CA VAL A 141 15.35 -11.36 -12.02
C VAL A 141 16.39 -12.29 -12.65
N TRP A 142 16.92 -13.27 -11.89
CA TRP A 142 17.88 -14.25 -12.42
C TRP A 142 17.26 -15.10 -13.54
N LEU A 143 16.03 -15.61 -13.34
CA LEU A 143 15.32 -16.40 -14.36
C LEU A 143 15.07 -15.57 -15.63
N PHE A 144 14.62 -14.32 -15.49
CA PHE A 144 14.40 -13.41 -16.61
C PHE A 144 15.70 -13.15 -17.39
N ARG A 145 16.78 -12.84 -16.68
CA ARG A 145 18.08 -12.58 -17.31
C ARG A 145 18.61 -13.81 -18.04
N ARG A 146 18.43 -14.99 -17.45
CA ARG A 146 18.82 -16.26 -18.11
C ARG A 146 17.99 -16.51 -19.36
N LYS A 147 16.68 -16.24 -19.32
CA LYS A 147 15.77 -16.45 -20.46
C LYS A 147 16.04 -15.50 -21.63
N PHE A 148 16.40 -14.25 -21.34
CA PHE A 148 16.60 -13.21 -22.35
C PHE A 148 18.09 -12.88 -22.63
N ASN A 149 19.03 -13.63 -22.05
CA ASN A 149 20.48 -13.42 -22.17
C ASN A 149 20.93 -11.99 -21.88
N LEU A 150 20.31 -11.33 -20.88
CA LEU A 150 20.60 -9.95 -20.52
C LEU A 150 21.80 -9.84 -19.56
N LYS A 151 22.67 -8.87 -19.79
CA LYS A 151 23.77 -8.52 -18.87
C LYS A 151 23.26 -7.70 -17.68
N VAL A 152 24.09 -7.54 -16.65
CA VAL A 152 23.74 -6.75 -15.44
C VAL A 152 23.54 -5.29 -15.83
N GLY A 153 22.30 -4.76 -15.64
CA GLY A 153 21.96 -3.37 -15.96
C GLY A 153 21.48 -3.13 -17.40
N GLU A 154 21.29 -4.18 -18.19
CA GLU A 154 20.77 -4.08 -19.56
C GLU A 154 19.25 -4.09 -19.57
N GLU A 155 18.63 -3.13 -20.25
CA GLU A 155 17.19 -3.02 -20.43
C GLU A 155 16.75 -3.77 -21.72
N ILE A 156 15.54 -4.36 -21.65
CA ILE A 156 14.95 -5.00 -22.86
C ILE A 156 14.57 -3.90 -23.83
N LYS A 157 15.24 -3.83 -24.97
CA LYS A 157 14.82 -2.97 -26.08
C LYS A 157 13.58 -3.63 -26.73
N LEU A 158 12.42 -3.11 -26.42
CA LEU A 158 11.20 -3.44 -27.14
C LEU A 158 11.25 -2.69 -28.50
N ASN A 159 11.48 -3.44 -29.57
CA ASN A 159 11.31 -2.94 -30.93
C ASN A 159 9.82 -2.83 -31.25
#